data_9b826671a5491d4ea3a10de2c9b53aba
#
_entry.id   9b826671a5491d4ea3a10de2c9b53aba
#
_cell.length_a   1.000
_cell.length_b   1.000
_cell.length_c   1.000
_cell.angle_alpha   90.00
_cell.angle_beta   90.00
_cell.angle_gamma   90.00
#
_symmetry.space_group_name_H-M   'P 1'
#
loop_
_entity.id
_entity.type
_entity.pdbx_description
1 polymer ?
#
loop_
_entity_poly.entity_id
_entity_poly.type
_entity_poly.pdbx_seq_one_letter_code
_entity_poly.pdbx_strand_id
1 'polypeptide(L)'
;SPTILNREDLKKLVGKLKGLFDWSNVEFFTVESDPRRVDEDRLIYNHEVCGTNRISFGMQDLDPEVQRRVNRIQPAKLFEDILTPRVRKMYKEIAFDFLIGQPGQTNESISKTCDEIIRLKPTLVQLSLMAYKPWVAKYQVQMLAEGPLPDFLERKEMMEIIHKKLGSGGYIRSGFECYSLPDSPMTKAFKEGEAHYGAS
;
A
#
# COMPACT_ATOMS: atom_id res chain seq x y z
N SER A 1 9.45 4.41 7.06
CA SER A 1 9.71 3.41 6.02
C SER A 1 11.19 3.04 5.97
N PRO A 2 11.55 1.75 5.86
CA PRO A 2 12.94 1.29 5.74
C PRO A 2 13.68 1.82 4.50
N THR A 3 12.95 2.37 3.54
CA THR A 3 13.53 2.96 2.32
C THR A 3 14.39 4.20 2.56
N ILE A 4 14.39 4.75 3.77
CA ILE A 4 15.30 5.83 4.17
C ILE A 4 16.74 5.32 4.34
N LEU A 5 16.93 4.04 4.68
CA LEU A 5 18.24 3.43 4.82
C LEU A 5 18.89 3.25 3.44
N ASN A 6 20.20 3.47 3.36
CA ASN A 6 20.96 3.06 2.19
C ASN A 6 21.06 1.52 2.11
N ARG A 7 21.60 1.00 0.99
CA ARG A 7 21.69 -0.45 0.74
C ARG A 7 22.50 -1.19 1.80
N GLU A 8 23.64 -0.61 2.20
CA GLU A 8 24.54 -1.23 3.17
C GLU A 8 23.95 -1.28 4.58
N ASP A 9 23.28 -0.21 5.01
CA ASP A 9 22.65 -0.17 6.33
C ASP A 9 21.44 -1.12 6.40
N LEU A 10 20.65 -1.22 5.32
CA LEU A 10 19.59 -2.21 5.26
C LEU A 10 20.13 -3.63 5.33
N LYS A 11 21.20 -3.95 4.58
CA LYS A 11 21.86 -5.26 4.63
C LYS A 11 22.37 -5.59 6.03
N LYS A 12 23.03 -4.62 6.70
CA LYS A 12 23.50 -4.79 8.08
C LYS A 12 22.36 -5.05 9.05
N LEU A 13 21.26 -4.28 8.93
CA LEU A 13 20.08 -4.46 9.76
C LEU A 13 19.50 -5.87 9.59
N VAL A 14 19.25 -6.27 8.34
CA VAL A 14 18.69 -7.58 8.03
C VAL A 14 19.64 -8.71 8.48
N GLY A 15 20.94 -8.54 8.28
CA GLY A 15 21.95 -9.51 8.76
C GLY A 15 21.91 -9.70 10.28
N LYS A 16 21.74 -8.60 11.05
CA LYS A 16 21.58 -8.67 12.51
C LYS A 16 20.26 -9.39 12.88
N LEU A 17 19.16 -9.06 12.22
CA LEU A 17 17.87 -9.72 12.47
C LEU A 17 17.95 -11.22 12.21
N LYS A 18 18.57 -11.62 11.11
CA LYS A 18 18.77 -13.05 10.76
C LYS A 18 19.68 -13.78 11.76
N GLY A 19 20.59 -13.08 12.42
CA GLY A 19 21.41 -13.66 13.48
C GLY A 19 20.74 -13.75 14.86
N LEU A 20 19.65 -12.99 15.07
CA LEU A 20 18.95 -12.92 16.36
C LEU A 20 17.70 -13.79 16.41
N PHE A 21 17.08 -14.07 15.26
CA PHE A 21 15.81 -14.77 15.17
C PHE A 21 15.93 -15.98 14.25
N ASP A 22 15.15 -17.02 14.53
CA ASP A 22 14.98 -18.13 13.61
C ASP A 22 14.10 -17.73 12.42
N TRP A 23 14.64 -17.87 11.23
CA TRP A 23 13.99 -17.50 9.96
C TRP A 23 13.46 -18.71 9.18
N SER A 24 13.61 -19.92 9.72
CA SER A 24 13.23 -21.16 9.02
C SER A 24 11.75 -21.20 8.62
N ASN A 25 10.88 -20.59 9.43
CA ASN A 25 9.44 -20.55 9.24
C ASN A 25 8.91 -19.18 8.74
N VAL A 26 9.80 -18.26 8.34
CA VAL A 26 9.38 -16.96 7.80
C VAL A 26 8.94 -17.12 6.36
N GLU A 27 7.64 -17.12 6.14
CA GLU A 27 7.05 -17.19 4.80
C GLU A 27 7.14 -15.87 4.05
N PHE A 28 6.87 -14.77 4.75
CA PHE A 28 6.88 -13.41 4.20
C PHE A 28 7.84 -12.52 4.96
N PHE A 29 8.76 -11.91 4.23
CA PHE A 29 9.55 -10.79 4.70
C PHE A 29 9.13 -9.54 3.93
N THR A 30 8.36 -8.68 4.60
CA THR A 30 7.76 -7.48 4.02
C THR A 30 8.63 -6.25 4.27
N VAL A 31 8.77 -5.42 3.25
CA VAL A 31 9.32 -4.07 3.38
C VAL A 31 8.30 -3.05 2.90
N GLU A 32 7.89 -2.18 3.80
CA GLU A 32 7.10 -0.99 3.46
C GLU A 32 7.97 0.02 2.72
N SER A 33 7.49 0.48 1.60
CA SER A 33 8.26 1.34 0.71
C SER A 33 7.50 2.61 0.33
N ASP A 34 8.21 3.73 0.40
CA ASP A 34 7.77 4.95 -0.25
C ASP A 34 8.13 4.84 -1.75
N PRO A 35 7.14 4.82 -2.65
CA PRO A 35 7.41 4.63 -4.09
C PRO A 35 8.28 5.73 -4.71
N ARG A 36 8.35 6.91 -4.07
CA ARG A 36 9.20 8.04 -4.49
C ARG A 36 10.68 7.85 -4.17
N ARG A 37 11.03 6.81 -3.38
CA ARG A 37 12.38 6.55 -2.85
C ARG A 37 12.97 5.23 -3.30
N VAL A 38 12.29 4.53 -4.17
CA VAL A 38 12.74 3.23 -4.70
C VAL A 38 12.64 3.24 -6.21
N ASP A 39 13.52 2.50 -6.83
CA ASP A 39 13.54 2.16 -8.24
C ASP A 39 13.58 0.63 -8.40
N GLU A 40 13.54 0.15 -9.62
CA GLU A 40 13.63 -1.28 -9.93
C GLU A 40 14.89 -1.92 -9.31
N ASP A 41 16.05 -1.26 -9.46
CA ASP A 41 17.34 -1.77 -8.94
C ASP A 41 17.32 -1.90 -7.41
N ARG A 42 16.67 -0.97 -6.71
CA ARG A 42 16.51 -1.05 -5.27
C ARG A 42 15.65 -2.22 -4.86
N LEU A 43 14.56 -2.48 -5.58
CA LEU A 43 13.68 -3.61 -5.31
C LEU A 43 14.38 -4.94 -5.57
N ILE A 44 15.13 -5.05 -6.67
CA ILE A 44 15.95 -6.22 -6.97
C ILE A 44 16.95 -6.45 -5.84
N TYR A 45 17.68 -5.42 -5.42
CA TYR A 45 18.62 -5.53 -4.30
C TYR A 45 17.94 -5.98 -3.01
N ASN A 46 16.80 -5.41 -2.66
CA ASN A 46 16.06 -5.80 -1.46
C ASN A 46 15.66 -7.28 -1.50
N HIS A 47 15.26 -7.78 -2.66
CA HIS A 47 14.91 -9.19 -2.84
C HIS A 47 16.15 -10.10 -2.78
N GLU A 48 17.14 -9.86 -3.63
CA GLU A 48 18.29 -10.76 -3.82
C GLU A 48 19.24 -10.75 -2.61
N VAL A 49 19.47 -9.59 -1.99
CA VAL A 49 20.44 -9.43 -0.90
C VAL A 49 19.80 -9.51 0.48
N CYS A 50 18.63 -8.91 0.65
CA CYS A 50 17.95 -8.89 1.94
C CYS A 50 16.95 -10.03 2.12
N GLY A 51 16.49 -10.64 1.03
CA GLY A 51 15.53 -11.75 1.05
C GLY A 51 14.06 -11.29 1.16
N THR A 52 13.76 -10.01 0.84
CA THR A 52 12.39 -9.53 0.85
C THR A 52 11.59 -10.19 -0.27
N ASN A 53 10.41 -10.68 0.03
CA ASN A 53 9.55 -11.37 -0.93
C ASN A 53 8.11 -10.82 -0.96
N ARG A 54 7.83 -9.84 -0.11
CA ARG A 54 6.59 -9.05 -0.07
C ARG A 54 6.96 -7.59 0.03
N ILE A 55 6.23 -6.73 -0.69
CA ILE A 55 6.42 -5.28 -0.63
C ILE A 55 5.07 -4.58 -0.49
N SER A 56 5.00 -3.58 0.39
CA SER A 56 3.87 -2.67 0.50
C SER A 56 4.28 -1.27 0.10
N PHE A 57 3.50 -0.66 -0.76
CA PHE A 57 3.67 0.73 -1.16
C PHE A 57 2.57 1.60 -0.55
N GLY A 58 2.97 2.62 0.17
CA GLY A 58 2.05 3.68 0.59
C GLY A 58 1.57 4.47 -0.63
N MET A 59 0.65 3.91 -1.40
CA MET A 59 0.06 4.54 -2.59
C MET A 59 -0.81 5.73 -2.19
N GLN A 60 -1.57 5.60 -1.12
CA GLN A 60 -2.42 6.60 -0.47
C GLN A 60 -3.59 7.06 -1.32
N ASP A 61 -3.36 7.73 -2.44
CA ASP A 61 -4.32 8.16 -3.45
C ASP A 61 -3.59 8.43 -4.76
N LEU A 62 -4.26 8.28 -5.90
CA LEU A 62 -3.70 8.55 -7.25
C LEU A 62 -4.33 9.77 -7.92
N ASP A 63 -5.28 10.45 -7.28
CA ASP A 63 -5.81 11.72 -7.77
C ASP A 63 -4.78 12.84 -7.56
N PRO A 64 -4.38 13.57 -8.63
CA PRO A 64 -3.35 14.60 -8.55
C PRO A 64 -3.69 15.75 -7.58
N GLU A 65 -4.97 16.13 -7.48
CA GLU A 65 -5.38 17.21 -6.60
C GLU A 65 -5.35 16.78 -5.14
N VAL A 66 -5.77 15.54 -4.83
CA VAL A 66 -5.61 14.97 -3.49
C VAL A 66 -4.13 14.89 -3.11
N GLN A 67 -3.28 14.40 -4.01
CA GLN A 67 -1.83 14.32 -3.79
C GLN A 67 -1.21 15.70 -3.51
N ARG A 68 -1.64 16.73 -4.23
CA ARG A 68 -1.19 18.12 -4.02
C ARG A 68 -1.57 18.61 -2.62
N ARG A 69 -2.81 18.40 -2.20
CA ARG A 69 -3.33 18.86 -0.90
C ARG A 69 -2.60 18.23 0.29
N VAL A 70 -2.18 16.97 0.15
CA VAL A 70 -1.42 16.27 1.21
C VAL A 70 0.11 16.36 1.02
N ASN A 71 0.55 17.17 0.05
CA ASN A 71 1.97 17.33 -0.30
C ASN A 71 2.68 15.99 -0.56
N ARG A 72 2.01 15.07 -1.27
CA ARG A 72 2.53 13.73 -1.56
C ARG A 72 2.31 13.37 -3.03
N ILE A 73 3.13 13.94 -3.89
CA ILE A 73 3.05 13.73 -5.35
C ILE A 73 3.66 12.36 -5.69
N GLN A 74 2.84 11.46 -6.21
CA GLN A 74 3.23 10.10 -6.60
C GLN A 74 2.28 9.58 -7.71
N PRO A 75 2.45 10.05 -8.95
CA PRO A 75 1.57 9.70 -10.04
C PRO A 75 1.61 8.20 -10.35
N ALA A 76 0.55 7.68 -10.98
CA ALA A 76 0.46 6.27 -11.39
C ALA A 76 1.65 5.79 -12.22
N LYS A 77 2.20 6.68 -13.05
CA LYS A 77 3.42 6.41 -13.86
C LYS A 77 4.61 5.95 -13.01
N LEU A 78 4.76 6.48 -11.80
CA LEU A 78 5.83 6.05 -10.88
C LEU A 78 5.74 4.56 -10.54
N PHE A 79 4.52 4.05 -10.34
CA PHE A 79 4.31 2.62 -10.08
C PHE A 79 4.54 1.76 -11.33
N GLU A 80 4.20 2.27 -12.52
CA GLU A 80 4.51 1.56 -13.77
C GLU A 80 6.02 1.37 -13.96
N ASP A 81 6.80 2.41 -13.65
CA ASP A 81 8.24 2.38 -13.82
C ASP A 81 8.94 1.40 -12.87
N ILE A 82 8.43 1.25 -11.64
CA ILE A 82 9.03 0.37 -10.63
C ILE A 82 8.47 -1.06 -10.65
N LEU A 83 7.21 -1.25 -11.08
CA LEU A 83 6.56 -2.56 -11.12
C LEU A 83 6.75 -3.27 -12.46
N THR A 84 8.00 -3.39 -12.88
CA THR A 84 8.37 -4.08 -14.10
C THR A 84 7.99 -5.57 -14.06
N PRO A 85 7.92 -6.27 -15.19
CA PRO A 85 7.70 -7.71 -15.23
C PRO A 85 8.70 -8.51 -14.37
N ARG A 86 9.95 -8.02 -14.27
CA ARG A 86 10.98 -8.62 -13.42
C ARG A 86 10.61 -8.51 -11.95
N VAL A 87 10.29 -7.31 -11.48
CA VAL A 87 9.88 -7.08 -10.08
C VAL A 87 8.65 -7.91 -9.74
N ARG A 88 7.63 -7.91 -10.60
CA ARG A 88 6.40 -8.70 -10.39
C ARG A 88 6.64 -10.20 -10.27
N LYS A 89 7.64 -10.73 -10.96
CA LYS A 89 8.02 -12.15 -10.88
C LYS A 89 8.79 -12.49 -9.59
N MET A 90 9.54 -11.52 -9.06
CA MET A 90 10.39 -11.72 -7.88
C MET A 90 9.60 -11.69 -6.56
N TYR A 91 8.58 -10.83 -6.48
CA TYR A 91 7.80 -10.66 -5.26
C TYR A 91 6.56 -11.55 -5.26
N LYS A 92 6.39 -12.34 -4.19
CA LYS A 92 5.20 -13.18 -3.98
C LYS A 92 3.94 -12.33 -3.83
N GLU A 93 4.08 -11.15 -3.23
CA GLU A 93 2.97 -10.22 -3.01
C GLU A 93 3.42 -8.76 -3.12
N ILE A 94 2.61 -7.97 -3.83
CA ILE A 94 2.77 -6.52 -4.01
C ILE A 94 1.50 -5.88 -3.49
N ALA A 95 1.62 -5.12 -2.40
CA ALA A 95 0.50 -4.47 -1.75
C ALA A 95 0.49 -2.96 -2.02
N PHE A 96 -0.71 -2.41 -2.17
CA PHE A 96 -0.96 -0.96 -2.18
C PHE A 96 -1.77 -0.58 -0.94
N ASP A 97 -1.28 0.39 -0.18
CA ASP A 97 -2.02 1.00 0.92
C ASP A 97 -2.79 2.20 0.37
N PHE A 98 -4.11 2.12 0.42
CA PHE A 98 -5.04 3.15 -0.05
C PHE A 98 -5.69 3.83 1.14
N LEU A 99 -5.52 5.15 1.26
CA LEU A 99 -5.97 5.94 2.41
C LEU A 99 -7.26 6.71 2.09
N ILE A 100 -8.31 6.45 2.85
CA ILE A 100 -9.62 7.05 2.69
C ILE A 100 -9.82 8.16 3.72
N GLY A 101 -10.42 9.27 3.30
CA GLY A 101 -10.71 10.41 4.17
C GLY A 101 -9.67 11.52 4.11
N GLN A 102 -8.88 11.58 3.04
CA GLN A 102 -7.94 12.68 2.79
C GLN A 102 -8.68 13.96 2.33
N PRO A 103 -8.12 15.16 2.59
CA PRO A 103 -8.74 16.41 2.12
C PRO A 103 -8.82 16.44 0.58
N GLY A 104 -9.99 16.79 0.08
CA GLY A 104 -10.26 16.87 -1.36
C GLY A 104 -10.64 15.56 -2.03
N GLN A 105 -10.66 14.44 -1.33
CA GLN A 105 -11.24 13.22 -1.87
C GLN A 105 -12.73 13.39 -2.14
N THR A 106 -13.19 12.90 -3.27
CA THR A 106 -14.58 12.86 -3.71
C THR A 106 -14.92 11.46 -4.21
N ASN A 107 -16.20 11.16 -4.36
CA ASN A 107 -16.64 9.90 -4.96
C ASN A 107 -16.05 9.68 -6.37
N GLU A 108 -15.87 10.76 -7.13
CA GLU A 108 -15.25 10.72 -8.46
C GLU A 108 -13.75 10.41 -8.39
N SER A 109 -12.98 11.10 -7.50
CA SER A 109 -11.54 10.86 -7.34
C SER A 109 -11.26 9.44 -6.85
N ILE A 110 -12.04 8.95 -5.90
CA ILE A 110 -11.99 7.55 -5.41
C ILE A 110 -12.25 6.56 -6.55
N SER A 111 -13.27 6.83 -7.37
CA SER A 111 -13.59 5.98 -8.52
C SER A 111 -12.42 5.90 -9.52
N LYS A 112 -11.81 7.05 -9.86
CA LYS A 112 -10.64 7.11 -10.75
C LYS A 112 -9.41 6.41 -10.15
N THR A 113 -9.16 6.59 -8.86
CA THR A 113 -8.08 5.90 -8.16
C THR A 113 -8.27 4.38 -8.19
N CYS A 114 -9.51 3.89 -8.03
CA CYS A 114 -9.80 2.46 -8.17
C CYS A 114 -9.52 1.94 -9.59
N ASP A 115 -9.86 2.72 -10.63
CA ASP A 115 -9.57 2.33 -12.02
C ASP A 115 -8.06 2.19 -12.26
N GLU A 116 -7.27 3.11 -11.71
CA GLU A 116 -5.81 3.03 -11.77
C GLU A 116 -5.25 1.85 -10.97
N ILE A 117 -5.79 1.57 -9.78
CA ILE A 117 -5.41 0.38 -9.00
C ILE A 117 -5.66 -0.89 -9.80
N ILE A 118 -6.85 -1.02 -10.42
CA ILE A 118 -7.21 -2.18 -11.24
C ILE A 118 -6.24 -2.31 -12.44
N ARG A 119 -5.90 -1.21 -13.07
CA ARG A 119 -4.95 -1.16 -14.19
C ARG A 119 -3.53 -1.54 -13.77
N LEU A 120 -3.05 -0.99 -12.66
CA LEU A 120 -1.71 -1.29 -12.09
C LEU A 120 -1.62 -2.69 -11.51
N LYS A 121 -2.74 -3.28 -11.13
CA LYS A 121 -2.89 -4.66 -10.71
C LYS A 121 -1.90 -5.10 -9.62
N PRO A 122 -1.86 -4.43 -8.43
CA PRO A 122 -1.19 -5.00 -7.27
C PRO A 122 -1.87 -6.32 -6.87
N THR A 123 -1.17 -7.22 -6.18
CA THR A 123 -1.77 -8.47 -5.71
C THR A 123 -2.68 -8.27 -4.50
N LEU A 124 -2.44 -7.20 -3.75
CA LEU A 124 -3.16 -6.84 -2.53
C LEU A 124 -3.44 -5.34 -2.50
N VAL A 125 -4.62 -4.96 -2.04
CA VAL A 125 -5.00 -3.57 -1.72
C VAL A 125 -5.46 -3.54 -0.28
N GLN A 126 -4.76 -2.78 0.55
CA GLN A 126 -5.12 -2.54 1.93
C GLN A 126 -5.78 -1.17 2.04
N LEU A 127 -7.01 -1.12 2.52
CA LEU A 127 -7.69 0.14 2.80
C LEU A 127 -7.38 0.59 4.23
N SER A 128 -7.20 1.88 4.41
CA SER A 128 -7.04 2.50 5.72
C SER A 128 -7.88 3.77 5.80
N LEU A 129 -8.57 3.97 6.90
CA LEU A 129 -9.25 5.23 7.16
C LEU A 129 -8.26 6.22 7.77
N MET A 130 -8.21 7.43 7.21
CA MET A 130 -7.34 8.47 7.74
C MET A 130 -7.76 8.83 9.17
N ALA A 131 -6.85 8.62 10.13
CA ALA A 131 -7.00 9.08 11.48
C ALA A 131 -6.55 10.52 11.59
N TYR A 132 -7.49 11.44 11.84
CA TYR A 132 -7.18 12.85 12.06
C TYR A 132 -6.92 13.12 13.55
N LYS A 133 -5.65 13.36 13.90
CA LYS A 133 -5.17 13.59 15.28
C LYS A 133 -4.21 14.76 15.33
N PRO A 134 -4.66 16.03 15.10
CA PRO A 134 -3.80 17.20 14.97
C PRO A 134 -3.03 17.53 16.26
N TRP A 135 -3.53 17.10 17.42
CA TRP A 135 -2.83 17.24 18.71
C TRP A 135 -1.58 16.34 18.83
N VAL A 136 -1.47 15.28 18.02
CA VAL A 136 -0.28 14.43 17.91
C VAL A 136 0.54 14.79 16.67
N ALA A 137 -0.12 14.91 15.54
CA ALA A 137 0.48 15.14 14.22
C ALA A 137 0.20 16.58 13.76
N LYS A 138 1.01 17.52 14.19
CA LYS A 138 0.81 18.97 13.92
C LYS A 138 0.69 19.32 12.44
N TYR A 139 1.33 18.56 11.54
CA TYR A 139 1.18 18.75 10.09
C TYR A 139 -0.26 18.55 9.60
N GLN A 140 -1.08 17.80 10.34
CA GLN A 140 -2.48 17.59 9.99
C GLN A 140 -3.31 18.88 10.14
N VAL A 141 -2.88 19.84 10.94
CA VAL A 141 -3.51 21.16 11.02
C VAL A 141 -3.42 21.87 9.67
N GLN A 142 -2.27 21.75 9.00
CA GLN A 142 -2.07 22.35 7.67
C GLN A 142 -2.93 21.65 6.61
N MET A 143 -3.20 20.37 6.75
CA MET A 143 -4.07 19.64 5.82
C MET A 143 -5.51 20.20 5.81
N LEU A 144 -6.03 20.67 6.95
CA LEU A 144 -7.35 21.29 7.00
C LEU A 144 -7.43 22.65 6.27
N ALA A 145 -6.32 23.36 6.16
CA ALA A 145 -6.26 24.59 5.39
C ALA A 145 -6.44 24.35 3.88
N GLU A 146 -6.16 23.13 3.41
CA GLU A 146 -6.32 22.71 2.02
C GLU A 146 -7.75 22.26 1.67
N GLY A 147 -8.64 22.20 2.65
CA GLY A 147 -10.05 21.88 2.48
C GLY A 147 -10.62 20.97 3.58
N PRO A 148 -11.94 20.83 3.63
CA PRO A 148 -12.58 19.95 4.60
C PRO A 148 -12.22 18.50 4.36
N LEU A 149 -12.19 17.72 5.44
CA LEU A 149 -12.14 16.26 5.35
C LEU A 149 -13.53 15.74 5.02
N PRO A 150 -13.63 14.65 4.24
CA PRO A 150 -14.89 13.95 4.04
C PRO A 150 -15.50 13.54 5.39
N ASP A 151 -16.79 13.76 5.54
CA ASP A 151 -17.52 13.35 6.74
C ASP A 151 -17.75 11.83 6.77
N PHE A 152 -18.48 11.36 7.77
CA PHE A 152 -18.72 9.92 7.96
C PHE A 152 -19.55 9.34 6.81
N LEU A 153 -20.58 10.06 6.33
CA LEU A 153 -21.46 9.55 5.25
C LEU A 153 -20.71 9.53 3.92
N GLU A 154 -19.97 10.59 3.62
CA GLU A 154 -19.11 10.67 2.45
C GLU A 154 -18.07 9.52 2.42
N ARG A 155 -17.41 9.24 3.54
CA ARG A 155 -16.47 8.10 3.63
C ARG A 155 -17.16 6.76 3.45
N LYS A 156 -18.37 6.60 3.96
CA LYS A 156 -19.17 5.39 3.75
C LYS A 156 -19.48 5.20 2.26
N GLU A 157 -19.93 6.24 1.57
CA GLU A 157 -20.18 6.19 0.12
C GLU A 157 -18.90 5.84 -0.66
N MET A 158 -17.77 6.47 -0.32
CA MET A 158 -16.46 6.14 -0.89
C MET A 158 -16.12 4.67 -0.72
N MET A 159 -16.33 4.11 0.47
CA MET A 159 -16.11 2.68 0.72
C MET A 159 -17.01 1.79 -0.14
N GLU A 160 -18.28 2.15 -0.33
CA GLU A 160 -19.19 1.40 -1.20
C GLU A 160 -18.74 1.42 -2.67
N ILE A 161 -18.23 2.56 -3.15
CA ILE A 161 -17.64 2.69 -4.49
C ILE A 161 -16.42 1.78 -4.63
N ILE A 162 -15.51 1.81 -3.64
CA ILE A 162 -14.32 0.96 -3.63
C ILE A 162 -14.71 -0.52 -3.67
N HIS A 163 -15.64 -0.95 -2.82
CA HIS A 163 -16.14 -2.31 -2.78
C HIS A 163 -16.64 -2.77 -4.15
N LYS A 164 -17.49 -1.97 -4.77
CA LYS A 164 -18.05 -2.26 -6.09
C LYS A 164 -16.98 -2.30 -7.18
N LYS A 165 -16.10 -1.30 -7.22
CA LYS A 165 -15.08 -1.18 -8.26
C LYS A 165 -14.03 -2.28 -8.17
N LEU A 166 -13.43 -2.49 -7.00
CA LEU A 166 -12.41 -3.53 -6.83
C LEU A 166 -13.01 -4.93 -7.06
N GLY A 167 -14.24 -5.18 -6.56
CA GLY A 167 -14.93 -6.44 -6.84
C GLY A 167 -15.16 -6.68 -8.33
N SER A 168 -15.65 -5.66 -9.07
CA SER A 168 -15.82 -5.73 -10.53
C SER A 168 -14.48 -5.84 -11.26
N GLY A 169 -13.39 -5.33 -10.67
CA GLY A 169 -12.02 -5.43 -11.18
C GLY A 169 -11.35 -6.78 -10.89
N GLY A 170 -12.07 -7.75 -10.32
CA GLY A 170 -11.59 -9.10 -10.09
C GLY A 170 -10.90 -9.32 -8.73
N TYR A 171 -10.95 -8.35 -7.82
CA TYR A 171 -10.45 -8.52 -6.46
C TYR A 171 -11.47 -9.20 -5.57
N ILE A 172 -11.00 -10.04 -4.66
CA ILE A 172 -11.79 -10.69 -3.62
C ILE A 172 -11.56 -9.92 -2.31
N ARG A 173 -12.64 -9.62 -1.59
CA ARG A 173 -12.53 -9.09 -0.24
C ARG A 173 -12.02 -10.19 0.69
N SER A 174 -10.74 -10.15 1.02
CA SER A 174 -10.02 -11.15 1.80
C SER A 174 -9.78 -10.75 3.26
N GLY A 175 -10.54 -9.77 3.74
CA GLY A 175 -10.49 -9.26 5.11
C GLY A 175 -11.40 -8.07 5.29
N PHE A 176 -11.33 -7.42 6.47
CA PHE A 176 -12.19 -6.29 6.79
C PHE A 176 -11.97 -5.11 5.83
N GLU A 177 -10.72 -4.73 5.61
CA GLU A 177 -10.30 -3.62 4.75
C GLU A 177 -9.29 -4.07 3.69
N CYS A 178 -9.34 -5.35 3.30
CA CYS A 178 -8.35 -5.98 2.45
C CYS A 178 -8.99 -6.59 1.20
N TYR A 179 -8.37 -6.31 0.05
CA TYR A 179 -8.76 -6.86 -1.24
C TYR A 179 -7.56 -7.51 -1.89
N SER A 180 -7.72 -8.73 -2.39
CA SER A 180 -6.63 -9.46 -3.02
C SER A 180 -7.07 -10.15 -4.31
N LEU A 181 -6.14 -10.33 -5.23
CA LEU A 181 -6.38 -11.10 -6.44
C LEU A 181 -6.65 -12.57 -6.09
N PRO A 182 -7.44 -13.30 -6.91
CA PRO A 182 -7.80 -14.69 -6.66
C PRO A 182 -6.63 -15.62 -6.36
N ASP A 183 -5.49 -15.38 -7.04
CA ASP A 183 -4.28 -16.21 -6.93
C ASP A 183 -3.28 -15.71 -5.87
N SER A 184 -3.64 -14.66 -5.11
CA SER A 184 -2.74 -14.13 -4.10
C SER A 184 -2.66 -15.05 -2.88
N PRO A 185 -1.50 -15.09 -2.20
CA PRO A 185 -1.35 -15.83 -0.93
C PRO A 185 -2.40 -15.41 0.11
N MET A 186 -2.76 -14.13 0.16
CA MET A 186 -3.78 -13.61 1.08
C MET A 186 -5.16 -14.20 0.80
N THR A 187 -5.56 -14.32 -0.48
CA THR A 187 -6.84 -14.95 -0.83
C THR A 187 -6.86 -16.43 -0.44
N LYS A 188 -5.74 -17.12 -0.61
CA LYS A 188 -5.61 -18.52 -0.21
C LYS A 188 -5.78 -18.66 1.30
N ALA A 189 -4.99 -17.94 2.09
CA ALA A 189 -5.07 -17.96 3.55
C ALA A 189 -6.49 -17.58 4.06
N PHE A 190 -7.14 -16.61 3.42
CA PHE A 190 -8.52 -16.23 3.76
C PHE A 190 -9.52 -17.38 3.53
N LYS A 191 -9.43 -18.07 2.39
CA LYS A 191 -10.31 -19.21 2.07
C LYS A 191 -10.08 -20.42 2.99
N GLU A 192 -8.85 -20.60 3.44
CA GLU A 192 -8.45 -21.68 4.36
C GLU A 192 -8.72 -21.35 5.82
N GLY A 193 -9.20 -20.14 6.13
CA GLY A 193 -9.44 -19.67 7.49
C GLY A 193 -8.17 -19.35 8.29
N GLU A 194 -7.04 -19.21 7.62
CA GLU A 194 -5.72 -18.93 8.20
C GLU A 194 -5.37 -17.44 8.20
N ALA A 195 -6.20 -16.60 7.57
CA ALA A 195 -5.99 -15.17 7.58
C ALA A 195 -6.37 -14.58 8.95
N HIS A 196 -5.39 -14.02 9.64
CA HIS A 196 -5.59 -13.31 10.89
C HIS A 196 -5.48 -11.80 10.67
N TYR A 197 -6.44 -11.05 11.21
CA TYR A 197 -6.35 -9.59 11.26
C TYR A 197 -5.40 -9.22 12.40
N GLY A 198 -4.23 -8.67 12.03
CA GLY A 198 -3.29 -8.06 12.98
C GLY A 198 -3.41 -6.55 12.91
N ALA A 199 -3.71 -5.89 14.04
CA ALA A 199 -3.53 -4.45 14.12
C ALA A 199 -2.03 -4.14 14.05
N SER A 200 -1.62 -3.41 13.03
CA SER A 200 -0.26 -2.85 12.91
C SER A 200 -0.14 -1.56 13.68
#